data_817543f42b023572c136d653fb66590f
#
_entry.id   817543f42b023572c136d653fb66590f
#
_cell.length_a   1.000
_cell.length_b   1.000
_cell.length_c   1.000
_cell.angle_alpha   90.00
_cell.angle_beta   90.00
_cell.angle_gamma   90.00
#
_symmetry.space_group_name_H-M   'P 1'
#
loop_
_entity.id
_entity.type
_entity.pdbx_description
1 polymer ?
#
loop_
_entity_poly.entity_id
_entity_poly.type
_entity_poly.pdbx_seq_one_letter_code
_entity_poly.pdbx_strand_id
1 'polypeptide(L)'
;MNVIIRPANQDDFERWLPLWRGYQLFYKTNISEDTTSVTWARFLDKAEPMHCAVAEVDVNLIGLALCIAHRSCWTTGDYVYLQDLFVDTSARGHGVGRALIEFVYAK
;
A
#
# COMPACT_ATOMS: atom_id res chain seq x y z
N MET A 1 -8.36 18.81 -3.55
CA MET A 1 -7.65 17.64 -4.10
C MET A 1 -8.61 16.47 -4.14
N ASN A 2 -8.86 15.93 -5.34
CA ASN A 2 -9.73 14.75 -5.52
C ASN A 2 -8.89 13.49 -5.40
N VAL A 3 -8.96 12.84 -4.26
CA VAL A 3 -8.18 11.62 -4.00
C VAL A 3 -9.06 10.40 -4.15
N ILE A 4 -8.61 9.44 -4.94
CA ILE A 4 -9.27 8.15 -5.11
C ILE A 4 -8.42 7.11 -4.38
N ILE A 5 -9.03 6.39 -3.43
CA ILE A 5 -8.38 5.28 -2.74
C ILE A 5 -8.93 4.00 -3.35
N ARG A 6 -8.04 3.13 -3.81
CA ARG A 6 -8.42 1.88 -4.47
C ARG A 6 -7.34 0.82 -4.31
N PRO A 7 -7.68 -0.45 -4.58
CA PRO A 7 -6.65 -1.49 -4.63
C PRO A 7 -5.69 -1.23 -5.79
N ALA A 8 -4.43 -1.61 -5.61
CA ALA A 8 -3.46 -1.57 -6.69
C ALA A 8 -3.82 -2.60 -7.76
N ASN A 9 -3.49 -2.32 -9.01
CA ASN A 9 -3.68 -3.25 -10.11
C ASN A 9 -2.39 -3.38 -10.93
N GLN A 10 -2.39 -4.29 -11.89
CA GLN A 10 -1.18 -4.62 -12.65
C GLN A 10 -0.57 -3.43 -13.40
N ASP A 11 -1.38 -2.42 -13.71
CA ASP A 11 -0.91 -1.25 -14.47
C ASP A 11 -0.25 -0.20 -13.58
N ASP A 12 -0.23 -0.41 -12.28
CA ASP A 12 0.24 0.58 -11.32
C ASP A 12 1.74 0.50 -11.02
N PHE A 13 2.42 -0.56 -11.42
CA PHE A 13 3.79 -0.84 -10.96
C PHE A 13 4.74 0.33 -11.18
N GLU A 14 4.75 0.92 -12.37
CA GLU A 14 5.67 1.99 -12.70
C GLU A 14 5.44 3.25 -11.88
N ARG A 15 4.18 3.50 -11.49
CA ARG A 15 3.82 4.64 -10.66
C ARG A 15 3.97 4.34 -9.17
N TRP A 16 3.79 3.07 -8.79
CA TRP A 16 3.94 2.61 -7.41
C TRP A 16 5.41 2.57 -6.98
N LEU A 17 6.30 2.16 -7.88
CA LEU A 17 7.72 1.93 -7.56
C LEU A 17 8.41 3.16 -6.98
N PRO A 18 8.21 4.38 -7.51
CA PRO A 18 8.82 5.56 -6.89
C PRO A 18 8.35 5.80 -5.46
N LEU A 19 7.09 5.51 -5.14
CA LEU A 19 6.57 5.61 -3.77
C LEU A 19 7.24 4.59 -2.87
N TRP A 20 7.38 3.36 -3.35
CA TRP A 20 8.03 2.30 -2.60
C TRP A 20 9.49 2.63 -2.30
N ARG A 21 10.18 3.20 -3.26
CA ARG A 21 11.57 3.65 -3.08
C ARG A 21 11.65 4.84 -2.12
N GLY A 22 10.69 5.76 -2.19
CA GLY A 22 10.61 6.90 -1.28
C GLY A 22 10.39 6.46 0.16
N TYR A 23 9.54 5.46 0.37
CA TYR A 23 9.32 4.88 1.69
C TYR A 23 10.61 4.28 2.25
N GLN A 24 11.34 3.51 1.44
CA GLN A 24 12.61 2.91 1.85
C GLN A 24 13.66 3.97 2.19
N LEU A 25 13.73 5.02 1.40
CA LEU A 25 14.65 6.13 1.65
C LEU A 25 14.32 6.83 2.96
N PHE A 26 13.05 7.06 3.22
CA PHE A 26 12.60 7.70 4.45
C PHE A 26 13.00 6.89 5.70
N TYR A 27 12.90 5.58 5.63
CA TYR A 27 13.26 4.68 6.73
C TYR A 27 14.72 4.20 6.67
N LYS A 28 15.53 4.75 5.75
CA LYS A 28 16.95 4.43 5.60
C LYS A 28 17.19 2.93 5.41
N THR A 29 16.34 2.29 4.64
CA THR A 29 16.45 0.89 4.31
C THR A 29 16.55 0.71 2.79
N ASN A 30 16.95 -0.48 2.37
CA ASN A 30 17.07 -0.80 0.96
C ASN A 30 16.61 -2.23 0.74
N ILE A 31 15.53 -2.38 -0.03
CA ILE A 31 14.97 -3.68 -0.37
C ILE A 31 15.37 -3.98 -1.81
N SER A 32 15.88 -5.19 -2.07
CA SER A 32 16.37 -5.56 -3.39
C SER A 32 15.25 -5.51 -4.43
N GLU A 33 15.64 -5.35 -5.69
CA GLU A 33 14.70 -5.35 -6.79
C GLU A 33 14.02 -6.71 -6.93
N ASP A 34 14.74 -7.81 -6.64
CA ASP A 34 14.14 -9.15 -6.67
C ASP A 34 13.04 -9.29 -5.62
N THR A 35 13.30 -8.85 -4.39
CA THR A 35 12.28 -8.88 -3.33
C THR A 35 11.10 -7.98 -3.69
N THR A 36 11.36 -6.80 -4.24
CA THR A 36 10.32 -5.87 -4.66
C THR A 36 9.42 -6.50 -5.72
N SER A 37 9.99 -7.18 -6.70
CA SER A 37 9.22 -7.85 -7.74
C SER A 37 8.33 -8.96 -7.18
N VAL A 38 8.85 -9.75 -6.24
CA VAL A 38 8.08 -10.80 -5.59
C VAL A 38 6.94 -10.20 -4.76
N THR A 39 7.21 -9.14 -4.02
CA THR A 39 6.20 -8.44 -3.21
C THR A 39 5.08 -7.92 -4.09
N TRP A 40 5.43 -7.26 -5.20
CA TRP A 40 4.44 -6.74 -6.13
C TRP A 40 3.57 -7.86 -6.71
N ALA A 41 4.18 -8.97 -7.14
CA ALA A 41 3.43 -10.11 -7.67
C ALA A 41 2.45 -10.68 -6.64
N ARG A 42 2.83 -10.69 -5.37
CA ARG A 42 1.96 -11.16 -4.29
C ARG A 42 0.73 -10.27 -4.09
N PHE A 43 0.86 -8.96 -4.26
CA PHE A 43 -0.31 -8.06 -4.18
C PHE A 43 -1.34 -8.36 -5.26
N LEU A 44 -0.90 -8.86 -6.41
CA LEU A 44 -1.79 -9.14 -7.55
C LEU A 44 -2.34 -10.57 -7.53
N ASP A 45 -1.80 -11.43 -6.67
CA ASP A 45 -2.22 -12.82 -6.56
C ASP A 45 -3.32 -12.95 -5.50
N LYS A 46 -4.51 -13.33 -5.94
CA LYS A 46 -5.68 -13.46 -5.06
C LYS A 46 -5.53 -14.54 -4.02
N ALA A 47 -4.61 -15.49 -4.20
CA ALA A 47 -4.33 -16.53 -3.22
C ALA A 47 -3.46 -16.05 -2.08
N GLU A 48 -2.81 -14.90 -2.22
CA GLU A 48 -1.94 -14.33 -1.20
C GLU A 48 -2.73 -13.45 -0.24
N PRO A 49 -2.38 -13.42 1.06
CA PRO A 49 -3.03 -12.56 2.03
C PRO A 49 -2.50 -11.12 2.03
N MET A 50 -1.69 -10.77 1.06
CA MET A 50 -1.06 -9.45 0.96
C MET A 50 -1.86 -8.55 0.04
N HIS A 51 -2.08 -7.31 0.49
CA HIS A 51 -2.87 -6.33 -0.25
C HIS A 51 -2.18 -4.99 -0.27
N CYS A 52 -2.35 -4.27 -1.38
CA CYS A 52 -1.85 -2.92 -1.53
C CYS A 52 -3.01 -2.00 -1.92
N ALA A 53 -3.21 -0.94 -1.14
CA ALA A 53 -4.10 0.15 -1.49
C ALA A 53 -3.25 1.33 -1.95
N VAL A 54 -3.74 2.06 -2.94
CA VAL A 54 -3.06 3.25 -3.45
C VAL A 54 -3.99 4.45 -3.40
N ALA A 55 -3.39 5.63 -3.25
CA ALA A 55 -4.09 6.90 -3.34
C ALA A 55 -3.70 7.57 -4.65
N GLU A 56 -4.70 7.89 -5.45
CA GLU A 56 -4.51 8.43 -6.80
C GLU A 56 -5.11 9.83 -6.93
N VAL A 57 -4.35 10.74 -7.52
CA VAL A 57 -4.80 12.09 -7.89
C VAL A 57 -4.35 12.35 -9.32
N ASP A 58 -5.31 12.58 -10.23
CA ASP A 58 -5.02 12.89 -11.64
C ASP A 58 -4.01 11.93 -12.25
N VAL A 59 -4.27 10.65 -12.18
CA VAL A 59 -3.45 9.53 -12.65
C VAL A 59 -2.09 9.36 -11.95
N ASN A 60 -1.76 10.20 -10.99
CA ASN A 60 -0.53 10.07 -10.21
C ASN A 60 -0.81 9.34 -8.90
N LEU A 61 0.08 8.45 -8.51
CA LEU A 61 -0.01 7.80 -7.21
C LEU A 61 0.75 8.62 -6.18
N ILE A 62 0.06 9.01 -5.12
CA ILE A 62 0.62 9.89 -4.08
C ILE A 62 0.74 9.20 -2.72
N GLY A 63 0.23 7.99 -2.59
CA GLY A 63 0.34 7.26 -1.34
C GLY A 63 0.10 5.78 -1.53
N LEU A 64 0.57 4.99 -0.58
CA LEU A 64 0.37 3.54 -0.54
C LEU A 64 0.12 3.07 0.88
N ALA A 65 -0.62 1.97 1.00
CA ALA A 65 -0.78 1.24 2.25
C ALA A 65 -0.63 -0.24 1.92
N LEU A 66 0.28 -0.91 2.61
CA LEU A 66 0.53 -2.34 2.43
C LEU A 66 0.01 -3.05 3.66
N CYS A 67 -0.84 -4.06 3.46
CA CYS A 67 -1.40 -4.79 4.57
C CYS A 67 -1.38 -6.29 4.33
N ILE A 68 -1.44 -7.04 5.41
CA ILE A 68 -1.41 -8.50 5.39
C ILE A 68 -2.57 -8.99 6.25
N ALA A 69 -3.44 -9.82 5.65
CA ALA A 69 -4.50 -10.49 6.39
C ALA A 69 -3.92 -11.73 7.05
N HIS A 70 -4.26 -11.98 8.30
CA HIS A 70 -3.78 -13.17 9.00
C HIS A 70 -4.85 -13.71 9.94
N ARG A 71 -4.72 -14.97 10.24
CA ARG A 71 -5.61 -15.63 11.19
C ARG A 71 -5.30 -15.19 12.60
N SER A 72 -6.30 -15.33 13.47
CA SER A 72 -6.17 -15.02 14.88
C SER A 72 -6.69 -16.21 15.71
N CYS A 73 -6.05 -16.47 16.83
CA CYS A 73 -6.53 -17.48 17.77
C CYS A 73 -7.73 -16.98 18.60
N TRP A 74 -8.03 -15.70 18.52
CA TRP A 74 -9.06 -15.05 19.36
C TRP A 74 -10.40 -14.92 18.65
N THR A 75 -10.44 -15.19 17.34
CA THR A 75 -11.66 -15.06 16.55
C THR A 75 -11.59 -16.00 15.36
N THR A 76 -12.74 -16.27 14.76
CA THR A 76 -12.80 -17.09 13.54
C THR A 76 -12.52 -16.26 12.28
N GLY A 77 -12.61 -14.94 12.35
CA GLY A 77 -12.26 -14.05 11.23
C GLY A 77 -10.79 -13.72 11.21
N ASP A 78 -10.35 -13.15 10.10
CA ASP A 78 -8.97 -12.72 9.95
C ASP A 78 -8.79 -11.31 10.47
N TYR A 79 -7.59 -11.02 10.97
CA TYR A 79 -7.14 -9.67 11.28
C TYR A 79 -6.35 -9.12 10.09
N VAL A 80 -6.38 -7.81 9.94
CA VAL A 80 -5.58 -7.11 8.94
C VAL A 80 -4.49 -6.33 9.66
N TYR A 81 -3.24 -6.62 9.28
CA TYR A 81 -2.08 -5.93 9.80
C TYR A 81 -1.63 -4.88 8.77
N LEU A 82 -1.69 -3.60 9.14
CA LEU A 82 -1.16 -2.52 8.32
C LEU A 82 0.35 -2.46 8.55
N GLN A 83 1.11 -2.96 7.60
CA GLN A 83 2.56 -3.05 7.74
C GLN A 83 3.26 -1.76 7.31
N ASP A 84 2.87 -1.20 6.18
CA ASP A 84 3.55 -0.04 5.61
C ASP A 84 2.52 1.00 5.19
N LEU A 85 2.81 2.26 5.50
CA LEU A 85 1.98 3.39 5.11
C LEU A 85 2.91 4.53 4.70
N PHE A 86 2.74 5.04 3.50
CA PHE A 86 3.56 6.14 3.01
C PHE A 86 2.72 7.09 2.15
N VAL A 87 2.91 8.38 2.38
CA VAL A 87 2.31 9.44 1.57
C VAL A 87 3.44 10.32 1.09
N ASP A 88 3.45 10.62 -0.21
CA ASP A 88 4.44 11.52 -0.79
C ASP A 88 4.44 12.85 -0.03
N THR A 89 5.64 13.40 0.19
CA THR A 89 5.78 14.64 0.95
C THR A 89 4.97 15.80 0.38
N SER A 90 4.83 15.85 -0.94
CA SER A 90 4.05 16.90 -1.62
C SER A 90 2.56 16.83 -1.33
N ALA A 91 2.07 15.68 -0.87
CA ALA A 91 0.66 15.43 -0.61
C ALA A 91 0.30 15.32 0.87
N ARG A 92 1.29 15.46 1.75
CA ARG A 92 1.05 15.37 3.21
C ARG A 92 0.23 16.55 3.70
N GLY A 93 -0.55 16.32 4.76
CA GLY A 93 -1.40 17.34 5.33
C GLY A 93 -2.79 17.43 4.72
N HIS A 94 -3.12 16.54 3.77
CA HIS A 94 -4.43 16.51 3.11
C HIS A 94 -5.28 15.31 3.52
N GLY A 95 -4.92 14.60 4.60
CA GLY A 95 -5.70 13.48 5.10
C GLY A 95 -5.58 12.20 4.28
N VAL A 96 -4.59 12.10 3.40
CA VAL A 96 -4.41 10.93 2.52
C VAL A 96 -4.07 9.68 3.32
N GLY A 97 -3.16 9.81 4.30
CA GLY A 97 -2.78 8.68 5.15
C GLY A 97 -3.97 8.13 5.92
N ARG A 98 -4.78 9.02 6.48
CA ARG A 98 -6.00 8.61 7.19
C ARG A 98 -6.98 7.91 6.28
N ALA A 99 -7.17 8.43 5.07
CA ALA A 99 -8.08 7.83 4.09
C ALA A 99 -7.62 6.42 3.70
N LEU A 100 -6.30 6.21 3.54
CA LEU A 100 -5.75 4.89 3.26
C LEU A 100 -6.00 3.92 4.41
N ILE A 101 -5.79 4.37 5.65
CA ILE A 101 -6.05 3.53 6.84
C ILE A 101 -7.53 3.15 6.91
N GLU A 102 -8.42 4.11 6.72
CA GLU A 102 -9.86 3.85 6.74
C GLU A 102 -10.26 2.84 5.66
N PHE A 103 -9.68 2.97 4.46
CA PHE A 103 -9.96 2.03 3.38
C PHE A 103 -9.53 0.60 3.72
N VAL A 104 -8.34 0.44 4.30
CA VAL A 104 -7.81 -0.87 4.67
C VAL A 104 -8.70 -1.55 5.70
N TYR A 105 -9.17 -0.80 6.70
CA TYR A 105 -9.98 -1.38 7.78
C TYR A 105 -11.48 -1.42 7.50
N ALA A 106 -11.93 -0.88 6.39
CA ALA A 106 -13.33 -0.95 5.99
C ALA A 106 -13.71 -2.27 5.31
N LYS A 107 -12.73 -3.13 5.03
CA LYS A 107 -12.96 -4.39 4.33
C LYS A 107 -13.31 -5.52 5.27
#